data_ce4a8325e57f64243ba624d7980bd8e4
#
_entry.id   ce4a8325e57f64243ba624d7980bd8e4
#
_cell.length_a   1.000
_cell.length_b   1.000
_cell.length_c   1.000
_cell.angle_alpha   90.00
_cell.angle_beta   90.00
_cell.angle_gamma   90.00
#
_symmetry.space_group_name_H-M   'P 1'
#
loop_
_entity.id
_entity.type
_entity.pdbx_description
1 polymer ?
#
loop_
_entity_poly.entity_id
_entity_poly.type
_entity_poly.pdbx_seq_one_letter_code
_entity_poly.pdbx_strand_id
1 'polypeptide(L)'
;MSEMQYTKLSSAQIEENKNLVISEYSKGGFTLAQQITTKDNGKKLNVYLKGAIRIKDISGLYNLRDALNVAIGKIEQNETN
;
A
#
# COMPACT_ATOMS: atom_id res chain seq x y z
N MET A 1 -11.99 22.03 -13.90
CA MET A 1 -11.91 21.50 -12.54
C MET A 1 -10.83 20.45 -12.45
N SER A 2 -9.84 20.67 -11.62
CA SER A 2 -8.77 19.68 -11.51
C SER A 2 -9.26 18.54 -10.63
N GLU A 3 -9.37 17.38 -11.21
CA GLU A 3 -9.75 16.21 -10.46
C GLU A 3 -8.50 15.56 -9.88
N MET A 4 -8.62 15.12 -8.65
CA MET A 4 -7.57 14.34 -8.04
C MET A 4 -7.58 12.96 -8.66
N GLN A 5 -6.51 12.61 -9.33
CA GLN A 5 -6.40 11.32 -9.96
C GLN A 5 -5.26 10.53 -9.35
N TYR A 6 -5.54 9.27 -9.11
CA TYR A 6 -4.55 8.33 -8.60
C TYR A 6 -4.36 7.24 -9.63
N THR A 7 -3.13 6.96 -9.96
CA THR A 7 -2.79 5.88 -10.86
C THR A 7 -2.21 4.73 -10.03
N LYS A 8 -2.88 3.60 -10.02
CA LYS A 8 -2.40 2.44 -9.28
C LYS A 8 -1.12 1.92 -9.93
N LEU A 9 -0.07 1.80 -9.15
CA LEU A 9 1.20 1.29 -9.61
C LEU A 9 1.38 -0.17 -9.26
N SER A 10 1.05 -0.55 -8.03
CA SER A 10 1.15 -1.93 -7.61
C SER A 10 0.32 -2.15 -6.36
N SER A 11 0.22 -3.41 -5.95
CA SER A 11 -0.44 -3.74 -4.70
C SER A 11 0.22 -4.97 -4.10
N ALA A 12 0.13 -5.07 -2.78
CA ALA A 12 0.65 -6.22 -2.04
C ALA A 12 -0.44 -6.75 -1.15
N GLN A 13 -0.64 -8.06 -1.18
CA GLN A 13 -1.57 -8.70 -0.27
C GLN A 13 -0.93 -8.81 1.10
N ILE A 14 -1.54 -8.19 2.10
CA ILE A 14 -1.02 -8.19 3.46
C ILE A 14 -1.83 -9.10 4.40
N GLU A 15 -3.09 -9.34 4.07
CA GLU A 15 -3.94 -10.29 4.77
C GLU A 15 -4.90 -10.88 3.75
N GLU A 16 -5.67 -11.88 4.15
CA GLU A 16 -6.53 -12.62 3.24
C GLU A 16 -7.44 -11.72 2.40
N ASN A 17 -8.04 -10.71 3.02
CA ASN A 17 -8.96 -9.81 2.33
C ASN A 17 -8.47 -8.37 2.31
N LYS A 18 -7.16 -8.18 2.46
CA LYS A 18 -6.60 -6.83 2.58
C LYS A 18 -5.35 -6.69 1.72
N ASN A 19 -5.34 -5.67 0.89
CA ASN A 19 -4.19 -5.31 0.07
C ASN A 19 -3.70 -3.92 0.43
N LEU A 20 -2.40 -3.71 0.31
CA LEU A 20 -1.83 -2.38 0.36
C LEU A 20 -1.61 -1.93 -1.07
N VAL A 21 -2.29 -0.86 -1.46
CA VAL A 21 -2.24 -0.34 -2.83
C VAL A 21 -1.33 0.87 -2.89
N ILE A 22 -0.38 0.82 -3.80
CA ILE A 22 0.57 1.92 -4.03
C ILE A 22 0.13 2.65 -5.28
N SER A 23 -0.14 3.93 -5.14
CA SER A 23 -0.63 4.77 -6.25
C SER A 23 0.19 6.03 -6.37
N GLU A 24 0.27 6.54 -7.61
CA GLU A 24 0.86 7.83 -7.88
C GLU A 24 -0.24 8.87 -7.95
N TYR A 25 -0.02 10.01 -7.30
CA TYR A 25 -0.97 11.10 -7.29
C TYR A 25 -0.67 12.08 -8.41
N SER A 26 -1.70 12.51 -9.15
CA SER A 26 -1.53 13.39 -10.32
C SER A 26 -0.87 14.73 -9.98
N LYS A 27 -1.01 15.18 -8.75
CA LYS A 27 -0.42 16.45 -8.31
C LYS A 27 0.93 16.27 -7.60
N GLY A 28 1.49 15.08 -7.71
CA GLY A 28 2.81 14.76 -7.16
C GLY A 28 2.73 13.89 -5.93
N GLY A 29 3.73 13.04 -5.78
CA GLY A 29 3.82 12.14 -4.65
C GLY A 29 3.09 10.84 -4.86
N PHE A 30 3.12 10.02 -3.82
CA PHE A 30 2.57 8.67 -3.85
C PHE A 30 1.72 8.44 -2.61
N THR A 31 0.82 7.49 -2.69
CA THR A 31 0.01 7.07 -1.54
C THR A 31 0.07 5.57 -1.36
N LEU A 32 0.05 5.16 -0.10
CA LEU A 32 -0.10 3.77 0.29
C LEU A 32 -1.42 3.67 1.04
N ALA A 33 -2.38 2.98 0.45
CA ALA A 33 -3.73 2.89 1.01
C ALA A 33 -4.12 1.43 1.19
N GLN A 34 -4.83 1.16 2.26
CA GLN A 34 -5.35 -0.19 2.49
C GLN A 34 -6.68 -0.35 1.78
N GLN A 35 -6.80 -1.44 1.06
CA GLN A 35 -8.02 -1.81 0.37
C GLN A 35 -8.50 -3.15 0.91
N ILE A 36 -9.74 -3.21 1.33
CA ILE A 36 -10.34 -4.45 1.79
C ILE A 36 -11.41 -4.91 0.81
N THR A 37 -11.59 -6.22 0.73
CA THR A 37 -12.65 -6.82 -0.05
C THR A 37 -13.74 -7.26 0.89
N THR A 38 -14.96 -6.76 0.68
CA THR A 38 -16.12 -7.15 1.45
C THR A 38 -17.17 -7.72 0.53
N LYS A 39 -18.21 -8.30 1.12
CA LYS A 39 -19.35 -8.78 0.35
C LYS A 39 -20.59 -8.01 0.78
N ASP A 40 -21.36 -7.57 -0.21
CA ASP A 40 -22.65 -6.94 0.01
C ASP A 40 -23.64 -7.56 -0.95
N ASN A 41 -24.68 -8.21 -0.39
CA ASN A 41 -25.68 -8.91 -1.17
C ASN A 41 -25.08 -9.91 -2.18
N GLY A 42 -24.03 -10.60 -1.76
CA GLY A 42 -23.36 -11.59 -2.60
C GLY A 42 -22.36 -11.02 -3.59
N LYS A 43 -22.25 -9.69 -3.66
CA LYS A 43 -21.28 -9.04 -4.55
C LYS A 43 -20.03 -8.66 -3.78
N LYS A 44 -18.88 -8.84 -4.41
CA LYS A 44 -17.61 -8.41 -3.84
C LYS A 44 -17.42 -6.91 -4.07
N LEU A 45 -17.11 -6.21 -2.99
CA LEU A 45 -16.83 -4.78 -3.05
C LEU A 45 -15.42 -4.53 -2.55
N ASN A 46 -14.70 -3.67 -3.26
CA ASN A 46 -13.39 -3.22 -2.83
C ASN A 46 -13.54 -1.83 -2.23
N VAL A 47 -13.15 -1.69 -0.98
CA VAL A 47 -13.31 -0.45 -0.23
C VAL A 47 -11.95 -0.01 0.29
N TYR A 48 -11.61 1.26 0.08
CA TYR A 48 -10.40 1.83 0.65
C TYR A 48 -10.67 2.28 2.08
N LEU A 49 -9.75 1.94 2.97
CA LEU A 49 -9.81 2.38 4.35
C LEU A 49 -9.21 3.78 4.47
N LYS A 50 -9.69 4.55 5.43
CA LYS A 50 -9.13 5.86 5.72
C LYS A 50 -7.74 5.71 6.32
N GLY A 51 -6.93 6.76 6.18
CA GLY A 51 -5.59 6.78 6.76
C GLY A 51 -4.50 6.40 5.77
N ALA A 52 -4.67 6.76 4.52
CA ALA A 52 -3.61 6.53 3.54
C ALA A 52 -2.34 7.27 3.93
N ILE A 53 -1.21 6.62 3.73
CA ILE A 53 0.10 7.20 3.99
C ILE A 53 0.53 7.95 2.72
N ARG A 54 0.97 9.19 2.90
CA ARG A 54 1.47 9.99 1.78
C ARG A 54 2.97 9.99 1.78
N ILE A 55 3.54 9.79 0.59
CA ILE A 55 4.99 9.82 0.37
C ILE A 55 5.27 10.90 -0.65
N LYS A 56 6.10 11.86 -0.28
CA LYS A 56 6.31 13.06 -1.06
C LYS A 56 6.97 12.80 -2.40
N ASP A 57 7.96 11.90 -2.43
CA ASP A 57 8.74 11.64 -3.62
C ASP A 57 9.28 10.21 -3.62
N ILE A 58 9.95 9.84 -4.70
CA ILE A 58 10.44 8.47 -4.86
C ILE A 58 11.48 8.08 -3.82
N SER A 59 12.19 9.06 -3.24
CA SER A 59 13.15 8.76 -2.17
C SER A 59 12.48 8.08 -0.99
N GLY A 60 11.25 8.51 -0.66
CA GLY A 60 10.49 7.88 0.41
C GLY A 60 10.14 6.44 0.11
N LEU A 61 9.85 6.13 -1.16
CA LEU A 61 9.59 4.75 -1.57
C LEU A 61 10.83 3.88 -1.43
N TYR A 62 11.99 4.40 -1.83
CA TYR A 62 13.25 3.66 -1.67
C TYR A 62 13.55 3.39 -0.19
N ASN A 63 13.33 4.40 0.65
CA ASN A 63 13.56 4.26 2.08
C ASN A 63 12.62 3.23 2.69
N LEU A 64 11.37 3.22 2.26
CA LEU A 64 10.40 2.23 2.73
C LEU A 64 10.81 0.82 2.31
N ARG A 65 11.22 0.65 1.04
CA ARG A 65 11.70 -0.63 0.54
C ARG A 65 12.86 -1.14 1.40
N ASP A 66 13.82 -0.27 1.67
CA ASP A 66 15.01 -0.66 2.43
C ASP A 66 14.65 -1.02 3.87
N ALA A 67 13.73 -0.26 4.47
CA ALA A 67 13.27 -0.55 5.83
C ALA A 67 12.55 -1.90 5.89
N LEU A 68 11.73 -2.21 4.89
CA LEU A 68 11.06 -3.50 4.82
C LEU A 68 12.07 -4.65 4.71
N ASN A 69 13.09 -4.47 3.88
CA ASN A 69 14.13 -5.49 3.72
C ASN A 69 14.89 -5.73 5.01
N VAL A 70 15.21 -4.66 5.74
CA VAL A 70 15.89 -4.78 7.03
C VAL A 70 15.00 -5.52 8.04
N ALA A 71 13.72 -5.16 8.10
CA ALA A 71 12.80 -5.79 9.03
C ALA A 71 12.64 -7.28 8.73
N ILE A 72 12.48 -7.63 7.46
CA ILE A 72 12.36 -9.02 7.05
C ILE A 72 13.62 -9.80 7.42
N GLY A 73 14.78 -9.21 7.14
CA GLY A 73 16.06 -9.86 7.47
C GLY A 73 16.20 -10.16 8.95
N LYS A 74 15.76 -9.23 9.81
CA LYS A 74 15.81 -9.44 11.26
C LYS A 74 14.88 -10.56 11.70
N ILE A 75 13.69 -10.63 11.12
CA ILE A 75 12.73 -11.69 11.45
C ILE A 75 13.26 -13.05 11.01
N GLU A 76 13.77 -13.13 9.79
CA GLU A 76 14.33 -14.37 9.24
C GLU A 76 15.54 -14.84 10.05
N GLN A 77 16.36 -13.91 10.47
CA GLN A 77 17.53 -14.25 11.29
C GLN A 77 17.11 -14.86 12.63
N ASN A 78 16.06 -14.33 13.24
CA ASN A 78 15.54 -14.88 14.49
C ASN A 78 14.93 -16.26 14.31
N GLU A 79 14.33 -16.53 13.15
CA GLU A 79 13.70 -17.82 12.87
C GLU A 79 14.71 -18.94 12.66
N THR A 80 15.93 -18.59 12.23
CA THR A 80 16.96 -19.59 11.92
C THR A 80 17.80 -19.97 13.13
N ASN A 81 17.56 -19.38 14.28
CA ASN A 81 18.32 -19.68 15.50
C ASN A 81 17.63 -20.74 16.35
#